data_c7b0b788b4fb86a52cf7da9d83263b94
#
_entry.id   c7b0b788b4fb86a52cf7da9d83263b94
#
_cell.length_a   1.000
_cell.length_b   1.000
_cell.length_c   1.000
_cell.angle_alpha   90.00
_cell.angle_beta   90.00
_cell.angle_gamma   90.00
#
_symmetry.space_group_name_H-M   'P 1'
#
loop_
_entity.id
_entity.type
_entity.pdbx_description
1 polymer ?
#
loop_
_entity_poly.entity_id
_entity_poly.type
_entity_poly.pdbx_seq_one_letter_code
_entity_poly.pdbx_strand_id
1 'polypeptide(L)'
;MEPSEKKPIITVKNLTQRFGDNTVFEDVSFEVYKGEVLVIVGGSGCGKSTLLKIMIGLQKPYSGQILYQGMDITRASDEELNDYRQNIGVLFQSSALFSSMTIKENIALPLTEYTDLDPETINNIINMKLGMVNLAGYENHNPSELSGGMKKRAGIARAMALDPRVLFLDELSAGLDPITAVELDELIINTNEALGTTMVIVSHELESIYKIAHRVLMLDKEARGMIAEGKPLELKEHTTDPRVKSFFLRQLPAQHGEQRLYVN
;
A
#
# COMPACT_ATOMS: atom_id res chain seq x y z
N MET A 1 -18.50 22.06 15.65
CA MET A 1 -17.21 21.44 16.00
C MET A 1 -16.26 21.80 14.88
N GLU A 2 -15.21 22.55 15.19
CA GLU A 2 -14.12 22.80 14.24
C GLU A 2 -13.54 21.46 13.78
N PRO A 3 -13.17 21.30 12.50
CA PRO A 3 -12.54 20.09 12.04
C PRO A 3 -11.22 19.95 12.80
N SER A 4 -11.13 18.94 13.68
CA SER A 4 -9.88 18.63 14.37
C SER A 4 -8.81 18.46 13.29
N GLU A 5 -7.76 19.27 13.33
CA GLU A 5 -6.58 19.11 12.46
C GLU A 5 -6.11 17.66 12.59
N LYS A 6 -6.36 16.86 11.57
CA LYS A 6 -5.89 15.48 11.51
C LYS A 6 -4.36 15.53 11.47
N LYS A 7 -3.69 15.13 12.55
CA LYS A 7 -2.23 15.04 12.56
C LYS A 7 -1.77 13.95 11.59
N PRO A 8 -0.83 14.26 10.68
CA PRO A 8 -0.28 13.24 9.81
C PRO A 8 0.53 12.22 10.63
N ILE A 9 0.41 10.94 10.27
CA ILE A 9 1.25 9.86 10.80
C ILE A 9 2.54 9.72 9.99
N ILE A 10 2.47 10.00 8.67
CA ILE A 10 3.63 10.08 7.78
C ILE A 10 3.56 11.40 7.03
N THR A 11 4.70 12.08 6.91
CA THR A 11 4.87 13.27 6.07
C THR A 11 6.03 13.04 5.10
N VAL A 12 5.74 13.11 3.80
CA VAL A 12 6.73 13.05 2.72
C VAL A 12 7.01 14.47 2.27
N LYS A 13 8.30 14.89 2.21
CA LYS A 13 8.71 16.24 1.86
C LYS A 13 9.78 16.25 0.77
N ASN A 14 9.46 16.90 -0.34
CA ASN A 14 10.38 17.15 -1.47
C ASN A 14 11.17 15.90 -1.90
N LEU A 15 10.47 14.74 -1.91
CA LEU A 15 11.08 13.45 -2.16
C LEU A 15 11.43 13.29 -3.62
N THR A 16 12.70 13.03 -3.90
CA THR A 16 13.21 12.80 -5.26
C THR A 16 13.91 11.45 -5.31
N GLN A 17 13.67 10.69 -6.38
CA GLN A 17 14.35 9.42 -6.63
C GLN A 17 14.92 9.35 -8.04
N ARG A 18 16.20 8.95 -8.11
CA ARG A 18 16.96 8.76 -9.35
C ARG A 18 17.74 7.44 -9.30
N PHE A 19 17.91 6.83 -10.47
CA PHE A 19 18.82 5.69 -10.69
C PHE A 19 19.77 6.07 -11.84
N GLY A 20 21.01 6.41 -11.52
CA GLY A 20 21.92 7.04 -12.47
C GLY A 20 21.31 8.34 -13.01
N ASP A 21 21.24 8.47 -14.34
CA ASP A 21 20.66 9.65 -15.02
C ASP A 21 19.12 9.58 -15.12
N ASN A 22 18.51 8.46 -14.75
CA ASN A 22 17.06 8.31 -14.85
C ASN A 22 16.35 8.81 -13.60
N THR A 23 15.65 9.92 -13.69
CA THR A 23 14.77 10.43 -12.63
C THR A 23 13.42 9.70 -12.68
N VAL A 24 13.08 9.03 -11.60
CA VAL A 24 11.80 8.29 -11.45
C VAL A 24 10.69 9.25 -11.07
N PHE A 25 10.93 10.05 -10.02
CA PHE A 25 10.07 11.16 -9.61
C PHE A 25 10.90 12.23 -8.89
N GLU A 26 10.37 13.45 -8.88
CA GLU A 26 11.04 14.65 -8.36
C GLU A 26 10.04 15.49 -7.56
N ASP A 27 10.51 16.00 -6.42
CA ASP A 27 9.78 16.94 -5.55
C ASP A 27 8.38 16.47 -5.10
N VAL A 28 8.23 15.18 -4.80
CA VAL A 28 6.97 14.61 -4.34
C VAL A 28 6.79 14.93 -2.86
N SER A 29 5.65 15.58 -2.51
CA SER A 29 5.31 15.96 -1.14
C SER A 29 3.85 15.65 -0.88
N PHE A 30 3.56 14.93 0.23
CA PHE A 30 2.20 14.62 0.67
C PHE A 30 2.21 14.15 2.13
N GLU A 31 1.04 14.01 2.70
CA GLU A 31 0.84 13.52 4.06
C GLU A 31 -0.04 12.28 4.06
N VAL A 32 0.16 11.39 5.03
CA VAL A 32 -0.72 10.26 5.35
C VAL A 32 -1.32 10.51 6.72
N TYR A 33 -2.63 10.53 6.83
CA TYR A 33 -3.31 10.81 8.09
C TYR A 33 -3.67 9.52 8.83
N LYS A 34 -3.68 9.59 10.16
CA LYS A 34 -4.03 8.44 11.00
C LYS A 34 -5.44 7.92 10.66
N GLY A 35 -5.55 6.61 10.44
CA GLY A 35 -6.82 5.92 10.15
C GLY A 35 -7.34 6.13 8.73
N GLU A 36 -6.59 6.80 7.83
CA GLU A 36 -6.99 6.88 6.44
C GLU A 36 -6.52 5.67 5.62
N VAL A 37 -7.24 5.37 4.56
CA VAL A 37 -6.80 4.53 3.45
C VAL A 37 -6.40 5.44 2.30
N LEU A 38 -5.07 5.65 2.14
CA LEU A 38 -4.49 6.39 1.02
C LEU A 38 -4.14 5.39 -0.10
N VAL A 39 -4.64 5.61 -1.31
CA VAL A 39 -4.31 4.77 -2.47
C VAL A 39 -3.40 5.53 -3.42
N ILE A 40 -2.23 4.95 -3.73
CA ILE A 40 -1.28 5.49 -4.70
C ILE A 40 -1.55 4.83 -6.05
N VAL A 41 -1.87 5.65 -7.05
CA VAL A 41 -2.22 5.21 -8.40
C VAL A 41 -1.28 5.82 -9.44
N GLY A 42 -1.37 5.35 -10.67
CA GLY A 42 -0.61 5.87 -11.82
C GLY A 42 -0.20 4.78 -12.80
N GLY A 43 0.26 5.18 -13.97
CA GLY A 43 0.69 4.29 -15.04
C GLY A 43 1.88 3.39 -14.66
N SER A 44 2.15 2.38 -15.48
CA SER A 44 3.32 1.51 -15.29
C SER A 44 4.62 2.33 -15.36
N GLY A 45 5.52 2.07 -14.42
CA GLY A 45 6.83 2.73 -14.35
C GLY A 45 6.83 4.18 -13.85
N CYS A 46 5.71 4.72 -13.31
CA CYS A 46 5.68 6.06 -12.71
C CYS A 46 6.30 6.14 -11.29
N GLY A 47 6.76 5.02 -10.73
CA GLY A 47 7.50 5.01 -9.46
C GLY A 47 6.73 4.59 -8.22
N LYS A 48 5.47 4.09 -8.31
CA LYS A 48 4.65 3.68 -7.16
C LYS A 48 5.36 2.72 -6.21
N SER A 49 5.84 1.59 -6.72
CA SER A 49 6.55 0.60 -5.89
C SER A 49 7.90 1.11 -5.37
N THR A 50 8.54 2.05 -6.10
CA THR A 50 9.75 2.72 -5.64
C THR A 50 9.44 3.66 -4.46
N LEU A 51 8.38 4.46 -4.57
CA LEU A 51 7.90 5.30 -3.49
C LEU A 51 7.55 4.46 -2.26
N LEU A 52 6.80 3.36 -2.45
CA LEU A 52 6.47 2.44 -1.37
C LEU A 52 7.73 1.89 -0.68
N LYS A 53 8.74 1.44 -1.45
CA LYS A 53 10.01 0.92 -0.90
C LYS A 53 10.77 1.95 -0.07
N ILE A 54 10.72 3.23 -0.47
CA ILE A 54 11.33 4.31 0.31
C ILE A 54 10.51 4.55 1.59
N MET A 55 9.17 4.57 1.49
CA MET A 55 8.28 4.77 2.65
C MET A 55 8.44 3.68 3.71
N ILE A 56 8.72 2.43 3.33
CA ILE A 56 8.95 1.33 4.28
C ILE A 56 10.42 1.21 4.74
N GLY A 57 11.29 2.13 4.35
CA GLY A 57 12.70 2.15 4.74
C GLY A 57 13.56 1.04 4.11
N LEU A 58 13.12 0.46 2.98
CA LEU A 58 13.93 -0.53 2.23
C LEU A 58 14.86 0.12 1.20
N GLN A 59 14.62 1.37 0.85
CA GLN A 59 15.42 2.11 -0.12
C GLN A 59 15.62 3.53 0.37
N LYS A 60 16.84 4.05 0.25
CA LYS A 60 17.11 5.47 0.52
C LYS A 60 16.72 6.31 -0.69
N PRO A 61 16.08 7.48 -0.49
CA PRO A 61 15.80 8.41 -1.57
C PRO A 61 17.09 9.09 -2.04
N TYR A 62 17.05 9.67 -3.25
CA TYR A 62 18.12 10.55 -3.75
C TYR A 62 18.17 11.83 -2.92
N SER A 63 17.01 12.46 -2.64
CA SER A 63 16.89 13.63 -1.77
C SER A 63 15.47 13.72 -1.20
N GLY A 64 15.26 14.67 -0.28
CA GLY A 64 14.01 14.82 0.46
C GLY A 64 14.00 14.01 1.75
N GLN A 65 12.85 13.95 2.41
CA GLN A 65 12.72 13.27 3.70
C GLN A 65 11.35 12.65 3.88
N ILE A 66 11.28 11.62 4.71
CA ILE A 66 10.03 11.00 5.16
C ILE A 66 10.03 11.02 6.69
N LEU A 67 9.03 11.69 7.25
CA LEU A 67 8.84 11.77 8.69
C LEU A 67 7.74 10.80 9.11
N TYR A 68 8.05 9.86 9.98
CA TYR A 68 7.08 9.01 10.68
C TYR A 68 6.91 9.55 12.11
N GLN A 69 5.75 10.09 12.43
CA GLN A 69 5.49 10.72 13.74
C GLN A 69 6.56 11.73 14.18
N GLY A 70 7.18 12.42 13.21
CA GLY A 70 8.25 13.39 13.43
C GLY A 70 9.68 12.85 13.33
N MET A 71 9.89 11.53 13.34
CA MET A 71 11.19 10.89 13.12
C MET A 71 11.50 10.81 11.62
N ASP A 72 12.66 11.29 11.20
CA ASP A 72 13.11 11.22 9.80
C ASP A 72 13.69 9.83 9.49
N ILE A 73 12.88 8.95 8.88
CA ILE A 73 13.30 7.58 8.52
C ILE A 73 14.33 7.54 7.40
N THR A 74 14.52 8.62 6.63
CA THR A 74 15.50 8.65 5.53
C THR A 74 16.93 8.80 6.04
N ARG A 75 17.09 9.30 7.27
CA ARG A 75 18.37 9.53 7.97
C ARG A 75 18.52 8.72 9.24
N ALA A 76 17.52 7.92 9.57
CA ALA A 76 17.50 7.12 10.79
C ALA A 76 18.63 6.10 10.83
N SER A 77 19.12 5.81 12.03
CA SER A 77 20.03 4.71 12.31
C SER A 77 19.36 3.36 12.05
N ASP A 78 20.13 2.29 12.01
CA ASP A 78 19.59 0.94 11.84
C ASP A 78 18.65 0.55 13.01
N GLU A 79 18.93 1.02 14.23
CA GLU A 79 18.10 0.83 15.41
C GLU A 79 16.75 1.55 15.27
N GLU A 80 16.77 2.84 14.93
CA GLU A 80 15.56 3.63 14.70
C GLU A 80 14.72 3.07 13.54
N LEU A 81 15.37 2.58 12.46
CA LEU A 81 14.67 1.91 11.37
C LEU A 81 14.05 0.58 11.80
N ASN A 82 14.70 -0.14 12.71
CA ASN A 82 14.17 -1.37 13.27
C ASN A 82 12.89 -1.09 14.09
N ASP A 83 12.92 -0.06 14.93
CA ASP A 83 11.75 0.39 15.68
C ASP A 83 10.61 0.85 14.76
N TYR A 84 10.95 1.56 13.69
CA TYR A 84 9.96 1.93 12.66
C TYR A 84 9.30 0.69 12.03
N ARG A 85 10.11 -0.32 11.65
CA ARG A 85 9.62 -1.55 11.00
C ARG A 85 8.69 -2.37 11.88
N GLN A 86 8.84 -2.33 13.19
CA GLN A 86 7.91 -2.98 14.12
C GLN A 86 6.53 -2.29 14.16
N ASN A 87 6.47 -1.00 13.79
CA ASN A 87 5.24 -0.22 13.75
C ASN A 87 4.53 -0.25 12.40
N ILE A 88 5.08 -0.92 11.40
CA ILE A 88 4.50 -1.06 10.07
C ILE A 88 4.32 -2.52 9.67
N GLY A 89 3.26 -2.82 8.94
CA GLY A 89 3.07 -4.11 8.28
C GLY A 89 3.20 -3.94 6.77
N VAL A 90 3.77 -4.92 6.08
CA VAL A 90 3.99 -4.85 4.63
C VAL A 90 3.49 -6.10 3.94
N LEU A 91 2.66 -5.92 2.92
CA LEU A 91 2.31 -6.95 1.95
C LEU A 91 2.86 -6.56 0.58
N PHE A 92 3.75 -7.37 0.04
CA PHE A 92 4.23 -7.22 -1.34
C PHE A 92 3.31 -7.92 -2.35
N GLN A 93 3.40 -7.54 -3.60
CA GLN A 93 2.60 -8.08 -4.70
C GLN A 93 2.58 -9.63 -4.75
N SER A 94 3.70 -10.29 -4.50
CA SER A 94 3.81 -11.76 -4.45
C SER A 94 3.38 -12.39 -3.12
N SER A 95 2.82 -11.62 -2.18
CA SER A 95 2.56 -11.99 -0.78
C SER A 95 3.82 -12.27 0.04
N ALA A 96 4.94 -12.56 -0.59
CA ALA A 96 6.27 -12.82 0.00
C ALA A 96 6.25 -13.81 1.19
N LEU A 97 5.34 -14.79 1.19
CA LEU A 97 5.33 -15.86 2.19
C LEU A 97 6.54 -16.77 1.97
N PHE A 98 7.15 -17.19 3.06
CA PHE A 98 8.24 -18.18 3.02
C PHE A 98 7.66 -19.55 2.69
N SER A 99 8.01 -20.08 1.51
CA SER A 99 7.46 -21.35 0.99
C SER A 99 7.87 -22.58 1.78
N SER A 100 8.97 -22.49 2.55
CA SER A 100 9.47 -23.53 3.43
C SER A 100 8.82 -23.56 4.81
N MET A 101 7.93 -22.60 5.09
CA MET A 101 7.24 -22.42 6.36
C MET A 101 5.73 -22.60 6.16
N THR A 102 5.06 -23.18 7.13
CA THR A 102 3.60 -23.21 7.22
C THR A 102 3.03 -21.79 7.37
N ILE A 103 1.71 -21.63 7.21
CA ILE A 103 1.05 -20.34 7.43
C ILE A 103 1.22 -19.87 8.87
N LYS A 104 1.10 -20.78 9.83
CA LYS A 104 1.37 -20.51 11.24
C LYS A 104 2.80 -19.96 11.45
N GLU A 105 3.80 -20.63 10.93
CA GLU A 105 5.20 -20.23 11.06
C GLU A 105 5.47 -18.88 10.37
N ASN A 106 4.86 -18.63 9.21
CA ASN A 106 4.93 -17.33 8.54
C ASN A 106 4.40 -16.18 9.41
N ILE A 107 3.28 -16.38 10.11
CA ILE A 107 2.67 -15.37 10.99
C ILE A 107 3.43 -15.27 12.31
N ALA A 108 3.97 -16.39 12.83
CA ALA A 108 4.77 -16.41 14.04
C ALA A 108 6.08 -15.63 13.89
N LEU A 109 6.68 -15.64 12.70
CA LEU A 109 8.02 -15.09 12.47
C LEU A 109 8.22 -13.67 13.02
N PRO A 110 7.41 -12.66 12.68
CA PRO A 110 7.59 -11.32 13.25
C PRO A 110 7.38 -11.29 14.78
N LEU A 111 6.52 -12.15 15.33
CA LEU A 111 6.30 -12.21 16.78
C LEU A 111 7.54 -12.76 17.50
N THR A 112 8.14 -13.82 16.97
CA THR A 112 9.34 -14.44 17.58
C THR A 112 10.58 -13.58 17.43
N GLU A 113 10.70 -12.79 16.38
CA GLU A 113 11.86 -11.92 16.12
C GLU A 113 11.82 -10.63 16.94
N TYR A 114 10.62 -10.09 17.22
CA TYR A 114 10.49 -8.76 17.80
C TYR A 114 9.81 -8.72 19.17
N THR A 115 9.46 -9.89 19.75
CA THR A 115 8.82 -9.94 21.07
C THR A 115 9.36 -11.11 21.90
N ASP A 116 9.25 -10.99 23.22
CA ASP A 116 9.57 -12.05 24.19
C ASP A 116 8.29 -12.80 24.64
N LEU A 117 7.26 -12.87 23.77
CA LEU A 117 6.01 -13.55 24.09
C LEU A 117 6.21 -15.06 24.21
N ASP A 118 5.49 -15.67 25.14
CA ASP A 118 5.49 -17.13 25.30
C ASP A 118 4.77 -17.83 24.13
N PRO A 119 5.04 -19.11 23.87
CA PRO A 119 4.49 -19.84 22.73
C PRO A 119 2.96 -19.92 22.72
N GLU A 120 2.30 -19.93 23.88
CA GLU A 120 0.83 -20.00 23.99
C GLU A 120 0.22 -18.67 23.56
N THR A 121 0.76 -17.56 24.03
CA THR A 121 0.37 -16.20 23.60
C THR A 121 0.57 -16.01 22.10
N ILE A 122 1.70 -16.43 21.55
CA ILE A 122 1.96 -16.39 20.09
C ILE A 122 0.89 -17.19 19.32
N ASN A 123 0.56 -18.41 19.77
CA ASN A 123 -0.47 -19.23 19.15
C ASN A 123 -1.86 -18.54 19.17
N ASN A 124 -2.20 -17.90 20.27
CA ASN A 124 -3.47 -17.18 20.40
C ASN A 124 -3.54 -15.98 19.43
N ILE A 125 -2.45 -15.23 19.29
CA ILE A 125 -2.34 -14.13 18.31
C ILE A 125 -2.50 -14.67 16.89
N ILE A 126 -1.82 -15.76 16.53
CA ILE A 126 -1.91 -16.38 15.20
C ILE A 126 -3.35 -16.77 14.88
N ASN A 127 -4.02 -17.48 15.81
CA ASN A 127 -5.40 -17.91 15.62
C ASN A 127 -6.34 -16.70 15.44
N MET A 128 -6.15 -15.64 16.22
CA MET A 128 -6.91 -14.39 16.07
C MET A 128 -6.66 -13.77 14.67
N LYS A 129 -5.40 -13.63 14.24
CA LYS A 129 -5.07 -13.04 12.93
C LYS A 129 -5.61 -13.88 11.77
N LEU A 130 -5.54 -15.21 11.85
CA LEU A 130 -6.13 -16.10 10.86
C LEU A 130 -7.67 -16.00 10.84
N GLY A 131 -8.30 -15.87 11.98
CA GLY A 131 -9.74 -15.61 12.07
C GLY A 131 -10.13 -14.31 11.37
N MET A 132 -9.36 -13.22 11.59
CA MET A 132 -9.62 -11.91 10.95
C MET A 132 -9.58 -11.97 9.42
N VAL A 133 -8.74 -12.83 8.85
CA VAL A 133 -8.60 -12.96 7.38
C VAL A 133 -9.37 -14.15 6.79
N ASN A 134 -10.27 -14.78 7.56
CA ASN A 134 -11.05 -15.97 7.17
C ASN A 134 -10.17 -17.16 6.71
N LEU A 135 -9.09 -17.42 7.46
CA LEU A 135 -8.17 -18.55 7.23
C LEU A 135 -8.04 -19.46 8.45
N ALA A 136 -9.01 -19.47 9.38
CA ALA A 136 -9.04 -20.41 10.49
C ALA A 136 -9.08 -21.87 9.95
N GLY A 137 -8.23 -22.74 10.48
CA GLY A 137 -8.07 -24.13 10.04
C GLY A 137 -6.97 -24.34 8.98
N TYR A 138 -6.32 -23.27 8.50
CA TYR A 138 -5.21 -23.33 7.52
C TYR A 138 -3.83 -23.15 8.15
N GLU A 139 -3.71 -23.21 9.48
CA GLU A 139 -2.48 -22.94 10.24
C GLU A 139 -1.30 -23.80 9.78
N ASN A 140 -1.56 -25.08 9.53
CA ASN A 140 -0.55 -26.08 9.22
C ASN A 140 -0.31 -26.30 7.70
N HIS A 141 -1.01 -25.54 6.84
CA HIS A 141 -0.81 -25.60 5.40
C HIS A 141 0.44 -24.81 4.98
N ASN A 142 1.10 -25.29 3.92
CA ASN A 142 2.15 -24.55 3.26
C ASN A 142 1.56 -23.52 2.27
N PRO A 143 2.27 -22.44 1.96
CA PRO A 143 1.80 -21.49 0.95
C PRO A 143 1.47 -22.10 -0.41
N SER A 144 2.16 -23.18 -0.82
CA SER A 144 1.90 -23.90 -2.08
C SER A 144 0.52 -24.54 -2.16
N GLU A 145 -0.10 -24.84 -1.03
CA GLU A 145 -1.42 -25.49 -0.93
C GLU A 145 -2.59 -24.48 -0.96
N LEU A 146 -2.29 -23.17 -0.95
CA LEU A 146 -3.28 -22.10 -0.91
C LEU A 146 -3.53 -21.51 -2.31
N SER A 147 -4.78 -21.04 -2.53
CA SER A 147 -5.11 -20.22 -3.70
C SER A 147 -4.40 -18.86 -3.67
N GLY A 148 -4.41 -18.11 -4.77
CA GLY A 148 -3.83 -16.77 -4.83
C GLY A 148 -4.41 -15.81 -3.79
N GLY A 149 -5.74 -15.79 -3.64
CA GLY A 149 -6.43 -14.96 -2.66
C GLY A 149 -6.12 -15.39 -1.21
N MET A 150 -6.07 -16.69 -0.93
CA MET A 150 -5.68 -17.19 0.38
C MET A 150 -4.24 -16.81 0.74
N LYS A 151 -3.30 -16.83 -0.22
CA LYS A 151 -1.93 -16.35 -0.02
C LYS A 151 -1.89 -14.86 0.33
N LYS A 152 -2.70 -14.04 -0.33
CA LYS A 152 -2.83 -12.60 -0.01
C LYS A 152 -3.35 -12.40 1.40
N ARG A 153 -4.42 -13.09 1.78
CA ARG A 153 -4.99 -13.05 3.14
C ARG A 153 -3.98 -13.49 4.21
N ALA A 154 -3.25 -14.59 3.99
CA ALA A 154 -2.19 -15.02 4.90
C ALA A 154 -1.06 -14.00 5.01
N GLY A 155 -0.68 -13.35 3.89
CA GLY A 155 0.28 -12.25 3.88
C GLY A 155 -0.19 -11.03 4.67
N ILE A 156 -1.50 -10.70 4.61
CA ILE A 156 -2.11 -9.64 5.43
C ILE A 156 -2.06 -10.05 6.91
N ALA A 157 -2.43 -11.29 7.26
CA ALA A 157 -2.36 -11.78 8.63
C ALA A 157 -0.95 -11.66 9.22
N ARG A 158 0.08 -12.03 8.44
CA ARG A 158 1.48 -11.84 8.83
C ARG A 158 1.85 -10.38 8.99
N ALA A 159 1.44 -9.52 8.04
CA ALA A 159 1.70 -8.08 8.12
C ALA A 159 1.05 -7.42 9.34
N MET A 160 -0.07 -7.99 9.82
CA MET A 160 -0.80 -7.52 11.01
C MET A 160 -0.32 -8.17 12.32
N ALA A 161 0.64 -9.09 12.32
CA ALA A 161 1.01 -9.89 13.49
C ALA A 161 1.42 -9.02 14.70
N LEU A 162 2.15 -7.93 14.48
CA LEU A 162 2.62 -6.98 15.50
C LEU A 162 1.64 -5.81 15.78
N ASP A 163 0.39 -5.87 15.32
CA ASP A 163 -0.58 -4.78 15.44
C ASP A 163 -0.04 -3.42 14.93
N PRO A 164 0.44 -3.35 13.68
CA PRO A 164 1.12 -2.18 13.15
C PRO A 164 0.17 -0.97 13.07
N ARG A 165 0.73 0.22 13.22
CA ARG A 165 -0.02 1.48 13.06
C ARG A 165 -0.30 1.83 11.60
N VAL A 166 0.54 1.32 10.69
CA VAL A 166 0.42 1.55 9.25
C VAL A 166 0.62 0.23 8.50
N LEU A 167 -0.31 -0.09 7.59
CA LEU A 167 -0.17 -1.19 6.63
C LEU A 167 0.19 -0.63 5.25
N PHE A 168 1.23 -1.16 4.65
CA PHE A 168 1.64 -0.91 3.28
C PHE A 168 1.30 -2.13 2.41
N LEU A 169 0.45 -1.94 1.40
CA LEU A 169 -0.05 -3.03 0.57
C LEU A 169 0.25 -2.73 -0.91
N ASP A 170 1.06 -3.57 -1.54
CA ASP A 170 1.44 -3.42 -2.95
C ASP A 170 0.62 -4.36 -3.83
N GLU A 171 -0.22 -3.79 -4.70
CA GLU A 171 -1.05 -4.51 -5.69
C GLU A 171 -1.83 -5.71 -5.13
N LEU A 172 -2.70 -5.43 -4.16
CA LEU A 172 -3.44 -6.44 -3.39
C LEU A 172 -4.26 -7.40 -4.26
N SER A 173 -5.02 -6.88 -5.23
CA SER A 173 -5.95 -7.62 -6.09
C SER A 173 -5.33 -8.14 -7.39
N ALA A 174 -4.03 -7.84 -7.64
CA ALA A 174 -3.39 -8.25 -8.89
C ALA A 174 -3.40 -9.77 -9.10
N GLY A 175 -3.95 -10.20 -10.24
CA GLY A 175 -3.99 -11.61 -10.64
C GLY A 175 -5.07 -12.44 -9.95
N LEU A 176 -6.03 -11.81 -9.28
CA LEU A 176 -7.16 -12.47 -8.64
C LEU A 176 -8.41 -12.36 -9.52
N ASP A 177 -9.33 -13.30 -9.32
CA ASP A 177 -10.66 -13.22 -9.91
C ASP A 177 -11.48 -12.09 -9.22
N PRO A 178 -12.54 -11.56 -9.88
CA PRO A 178 -13.30 -10.43 -9.36
C PRO A 178 -13.96 -10.68 -7.99
N ILE A 179 -14.39 -11.90 -7.72
CA ILE A 179 -15.07 -12.23 -6.44
C ILE A 179 -14.04 -12.17 -5.31
N THR A 180 -12.89 -12.81 -5.48
CA THR A 180 -11.80 -12.78 -4.51
C THR A 180 -11.27 -11.36 -4.28
N ALA A 181 -11.23 -10.51 -5.32
CA ALA A 181 -10.83 -9.11 -5.18
C ALA A 181 -11.83 -8.34 -4.29
N VAL A 182 -13.14 -8.52 -4.50
CA VAL A 182 -14.19 -7.89 -3.67
C VAL A 182 -14.07 -8.35 -2.20
N GLU A 183 -13.81 -9.62 -1.96
CA GLU A 183 -13.61 -10.14 -0.60
C GLU A 183 -12.38 -9.55 0.11
N LEU A 184 -11.31 -9.25 -0.64
CA LEU A 184 -10.15 -8.55 -0.09
C LEU A 184 -10.44 -7.07 0.19
N ASP A 185 -11.22 -6.41 -0.66
CA ASP A 185 -11.67 -5.03 -0.39
C ASP A 185 -12.48 -4.96 0.91
N GLU A 186 -13.41 -5.90 1.13
CA GLU A 186 -14.16 -6.01 2.40
C GLU A 186 -13.23 -6.22 3.59
N LEU A 187 -12.22 -7.07 3.45
CA LEU A 187 -11.23 -7.29 4.51
C LEU A 187 -10.47 -5.99 4.84
N ILE A 188 -10.09 -5.20 3.84
CA ILE A 188 -9.42 -3.90 4.03
C ILE A 188 -10.33 -2.91 4.77
N ILE A 189 -11.58 -2.78 4.34
CA ILE A 189 -12.57 -1.89 4.96
C ILE A 189 -12.77 -2.30 6.42
N ASN A 190 -13.09 -3.57 6.66
CA ASN A 190 -13.35 -4.08 8.01
C ASN A 190 -12.14 -3.90 8.93
N THR A 191 -10.92 -4.14 8.42
CA THR A 191 -9.69 -3.94 9.21
C THR A 191 -9.47 -2.47 9.54
N ASN A 192 -9.69 -1.56 8.58
CA ASN A 192 -9.55 -0.12 8.80
C ASN A 192 -10.58 0.39 9.80
N GLU A 193 -11.86 0.02 9.64
CA GLU A 193 -12.97 0.47 10.50
C GLU A 193 -12.87 -0.08 11.93
N ALA A 194 -12.55 -1.39 12.08
CA ALA A 194 -12.50 -2.04 13.38
C ALA A 194 -11.26 -1.66 14.20
N LEU A 195 -10.11 -1.49 13.55
CA LEU A 195 -8.83 -1.25 14.24
C LEU A 195 -8.32 0.19 14.11
N GLY A 196 -8.90 1.00 13.23
CA GLY A 196 -8.40 2.34 12.93
C GLY A 196 -7.00 2.32 12.28
N THR A 197 -6.60 1.19 11.68
CA THR A 197 -5.28 1.03 11.07
C THR A 197 -5.15 1.91 9.84
N THR A 198 -4.10 2.71 9.77
CA THR A 198 -3.76 3.51 8.59
C THR A 198 -3.27 2.61 7.48
N MET A 199 -3.68 2.87 6.24
CA MET A 199 -3.27 2.04 5.11
C MET A 199 -2.74 2.89 3.96
N VAL A 200 -1.61 2.46 3.38
CA VAL A 200 -1.07 2.99 2.13
C VAL A 200 -1.06 1.86 1.12
N ILE A 201 -1.89 1.98 0.08
CA ILE A 201 -2.14 0.90 -0.86
C ILE A 201 -1.72 1.36 -2.26
N VAL A 202 -0.92 0.55 -2.95
CA VAL A 202 -0.67 0.72 -4.39
C VAL A 202 -1.69 -0.12 -5.14
N SER A 203 -2.48 0.49 -6.01
CA SER A 203 -3.46 -0.21 -6.84
C SER A 203 -3.65 0.46 -8.20
N HIS A 204 -4.11 -0.31 -9.17
CA HIS A 204 -4.58 0.16 -10.47
C HIS A 204 -6.02 -0.28 -10.79
N GLU A 205 -6.67 -1.00 -9.86
CA GLU A 205 -8.04 -1.50 -10.01
C GLU A 205 -9.06 -0.46 -9.55
N LEU A 206 -9.73 0.19 -10.52
CA LEU A 206 -10.65 1.31 -10.23
C LEU A 206 -11.80 0.94 -9.30
N GLU A 207 -12.37 -0.25 -9.44
CA GLU A 207 -13.49 -0.70 -8.61
C GLU A 207 -13.09 -0.76 -7.14
N SER A 208 -11.93 -1.38 -6.85
CA SER A 208 -11.36 -1.38 -5.50
C SER A 208 -11.05 0.04 -5.01
N ILE A 209 -10.44 0.88 -5.86
CA ILE A 209 -10.10 2.27 -5.50
C ILE A 209 -11.34 3.05 -5.06
N TYR A 210 -12.45 2.97 -5.82
CA TYR A 210 -13.70 3.65 -5.45
C TYR A 210 -14.29 3.13 -4.15
N LYS A 211 -14.08 1.87 -3.83
CA LYS A 211 -14.66 1.20 -2.66
C LYS A 211 -13.86 1.47 -1.39
N ILE A 212 -12.52 1.37 -1.46
CA ILE A 212 -11.66 1.38 -0.26
C ILE A 212 -10.99 2.72 0.01
N ALA A 213 -10.74 3.56 -1.02
CA ALA A 213 -9.91 4.74 -0.85
C ALA A 213 -10.65 5.91 -0.18
N HIS A 214 -10.13 6.42 0.90
CA HIS A 214 -10.51 7.72 1.45
C HIS A 214 -9.93 8.86 0.61
N ARG A 215 -8.70 8.68 0.10
CA ARG A 215 -7.97 9.64 -0.73
C ARG A 215 -7.06 8.88 -1.69
N VAL A 216 -6.88 9.46 -2.87
CA VAL A 216 -5.98 8.95 -3.91
C VAL A 216 -4.88 9.96 -4.15
N LEU A 217 -3.68 9.46 -4.37
CA LEU A 217 -2.52 10.20 -4.86
C LEU A 217 -2.12 9.61 -6.20
N MET A 218 -2.08 10.43 -7.26
CA MET A 218 -1.73 9.97 -8.59
C MET A 218 -0.33 10.44 -9.00
N LEU A 219 0.54 9.46 -9.28
CA LEU A 219 1.86 9.69 -9.89
C LEU A 219 1.79 9.56 -11.40
N ASP A 220 2.56 10.37 -12.09
CA ASP A 220 2.69 10.31 -13.54
C ASP A 220 4.17 10.27 -13.97
N LYS A 221 4.45 9.44 -14.99
CA LYS A 221 5.81 9.21 -15.47
C LYS A 221 6.38 10.40 -16.24
N GLU A 222 5.54 11.07 -17.04
CA GLU A 222 5.98 12.20 -17.87
C GLU A 222 6.18 13.45 -17.02
N ALA A 223 5.27 13.69 -16.06
CA ALA A 223 5.41 14.75 -15.08
C ALA A 223 6.52 14.45 -14.05
N ARG A 224 6.99 13.21 -13.97
CA ARG A 224 7.97 12.74 -12.98
C ARG A 224 7.58 13.09 -11.55
N GLY A 225 6.29 13.00 -11.21
CA GLY A 225 5.82 13.43 -9.90
C GLY A 225 4.33 13.21 -9.69
N MET A 226 3.83 13.86 -8.68
CA MET A 226 2.42 13.86 -8.33
C MET A 226 1.65 14.82 -9.23
N ILE A 227 0.55 14.36 -9.84
CA ILE A 227 -0.30 15.18 -10.72
C ILE A 227 -1.69 15.41 -10.17
N ALA A 228 -2.12 14.61 -9.20
CA ALA A 228 -3.42 14.78 -8.55
C ALA A 228 -3.44 14.17 -7.16
N GLU A 229 -4.25 14.76 -6.28
CA GLU A 229 -4.56 14.28 -4.95
C GLU A 229 -5.99 14.68 -4.59
N GLY A 230 -6.78 13.76 -4.03
CA GLY A 230 -8.16 14.01 -3.64
C GLY A 230 -8.98 12.74 -3.48
N LYS A 231 -10.29 12.90 -3.22
CA LYS A 231 -11.20 11.76 -3.18
C LYS A 231 -11.41 11.19 -4.58
N PRO A 232 -11.54 9.86 -4.72
CA PRO A 232 -11.65 9.21 -6.04
C PRO A 232 -12.75 9.80 -6.92
N LEU A 233 -13.96 10.03 -6.37
CA LEU A 233 -15.09 10.57 -7.09
C LEU A 233 -14.89 12.05 -7.48
N GLU A 234 -14.32 12.87 -6.60
CA GLU A 234 -14.00 14.26 -6.88
C GLU A 234 -12.96 14.37 -8.01
N LEU A 235 -11.93 13.50 -7.99
CA LEU A 235 -10.92 13.44 -9.05
C LEU A 235 -11.54 13.02 -10.40
N LYS A 236 -12.49 12.06 -10.39
CA LYS A 236 -13.19 11.63 -11.59
C LYS A 236 -14.03 12.75 -12.21
N GLU A 237 -14.76 13.51 -11.39
CA GLU A 237 -15.76 14.46 -11.84
C GLU A 237 -15.21 15.85 -12.14
N HIS A 238 -14.22 16.30 -11.37
CA HIS A 238 -13.79 17.70 -11.37
C HIS A 238 -12.38 17.93 -11.90
N THR A 239 -11.62 16.86 -12.21
CA THR A 239 -10.26 17.05 -12.75
C THR A 239 -10.27 17.69 -14.13
N THR A 240 -9.35 18.62 -14.34
CA THR A 240 -9.06 19.22 -15.65
C THR A 240 -7.87 18.56 -16.36
N ASP A 241 -7.03 17.81 -15.62
CA ASP A 241 -5.88 17.10 -16.21
C ASP A 241 -6.36 15.88 -17.01
N PRO A 242 -6.06 15.83 -18.33
CA PRO A 242 -6.53 14.75 -19.19
C PRO A 242 -5.98 13.37 -18.80
N ARG A 243 -4.82 13.29 -18.15
CA ARG A 243 -4.21 12.04 -17.69
C ARG A 243 -4.98 11.46 -16.51
N VAL A 244 -5.36 12.32 -15.55
CA VAL A 244 -6.18 11.94 -14.40
C VAL A 244 -7.55 11.49 -14.88
N LYS A 245 -8.16 12.26 -15.79
CA LYS A 245 -9.46 11.92 -16.39
C LYS A 245 -9.43 10.59 -17.14
N SER A 246 -8.39 10.39 -17.95
CA SER A 246 -8.16 9.14 -18.70
C SER A 246 -8.05 7.93 -17.77
N PHE A 247 -7.31 8.05 -16.67
CA PHE A 247 -7.18 6.99 -15.68
C PHE A 247 -8.54 6.61 -15.08
N PHE A 248 -9.28 7.58 -14.56
CA PHE A 248 -10.56 7.32 -13.89
C PHE A 248 -11.71 6.91 -14.84
N LEU A 249 -11.63 7.26 -16.14
CA LEU A 249 -12.61 6.86 -17.14
C LEU A 249 -12.20 5.59 -17.93
N ARG A 250 -11.04 5.02 -17.69
CA ARG A 250 -10.45 3.91 -18.49
C ARG A 250 -10.42 4.24 -19.99
N GLN A 251 -10.11 5.50 -20.33
CA GLN A 251 -10.02 5.96 -21.72
C GLN A 251 -8.56 6.24 -22.07
N LEU A 252 -8.18 5.99 -23.33
CA LEU A 252 -6.87 6.44 -23.79
C LEU A 252 -6.84 7.96 -23.79
N PRO A 253 -5.70 8.61 -23.39
CA PRO A 253 -5.53 10.03 -23.56
C PRO A 253 -5.77 10.39 -25.02
N ALA A 254 -6.51 11.47 -25.29
CA ALA A 254 -6.66 11.99 -26.65
C ALA A 254 -5.27 12.30 -27.19
N GLN A 255 -4.83 11.60 -28.24
CA GLN A 255 -3.56 11.88 -28.90
C GLN A 255 -3.67 13.30 -29.48
N HIS A 256 -2.72 14.17 -29.10
CA HIS A 256 -2.63 15.48 -29.69
C HIS A 256 -2.23 15.31 -31.16
N GLY A 257 -3.19 15.55 -32.06
CA GLY A 257 -2.97 15.86 -33.46
C GLY A 257 -2.59 14.69 -34.36
N GLU A 258 -3.54 13.83 -34.73
CA GLU A 258 -3.61 13.31 -36.09
C GLU A 258 -5.04 13.41 -36.58
N GLN A 259 -5.26 14.42 -37.44
CA GLN A 259 -6.41 14.45 -38.35
C GLN A 259 -6.38 13.16 -39.19
N ARG A 260 -7.26 12.20 -38.88
CA ARG A 260 -7.54 11.12 -39.83
C ARG A 260 -8.14 11.76 -41.06
N LEU A 261 -7.34 11.98 -42.08
CA LEU A 261 -7.80 12.18 -43.46
C LEU A 261 -8.54 10.90 -43.86
N TYR A 262 -9.84 10.95 -43.87
CA TYR A 262 -10.64 10.00 -44.60
C TYR A 262 -10.36 10.21 -46.07
N VAL A 263 -9.59 9.31 -46.68
CA VAL A 263 -9.51 9.18 -48.15
C VAL A 263 -10.71 8.32 -48.54
N ASN A 264 -11.54 8.89 -49.38
CA ASN A 264 -12.72 8.29 -50.03
C ASN A 264 -12.35 7.02 -50.82
#